data_0f93c6346352a2b4c2adfae776ac4f3c
#
_entry.id   0f93c6346352a2b4c2adfae776ac4f3c
#
_cell.length_a   1.000
_cell.length_b   1.000
_cell.length_c   1.000
_cell.angle_alpha   90.00
_cell.angle_beta   90.00
_cell.angle_gamma   90.00
#
_symmetry.space_group_name_H-M   'P 1'
#
loop_
_entity.id
_entity.type
_entity.pdbx_description
1 polymer ?
#
loop_
_entity_poly.entity_id
_entity_poly.type
_entity_poly.pdbx_seq_one_letter_code
_entity_poly.pdbx_strand_id
1 'polypeptide(L)'
;MTARPLHEIVEAGWAKALEPVADQVAAMGEFLRAEIAAGRTYLPAGEHVLRAFKQPFHQVRVLIVGQDPYPTPGHAVGLSFSVAPDVRPIPKSLVNIYKEYCDDLGHPLPSNGDLTPWAEQGVLLLNRALTVQPGKSNSHQGKGWEEVTEQAIKALAARSEPMVAILWGRNARNLRPLLGDVPCIESAHPSPLSAHNGFFGSRPFSRANQLLEQQGAAPVDWKLP
;
A
#
# COMPACT_ATOMS: atom_id res chain seq x y z
N MET A 1 8.37 26.99 -8.12
CA MET A 1 7.32 26.27 -8.89
C MET A 1 6.16 26.04 -7.95
N THR A 2 4.95 26.51 -8.28
CA THR A 2 3.74 26.25 -7.52
C THR A 2 3.46 24.75 -7.43
N ALA A 3 2.95 24.27 -6.29
CA ALA A 3 2.54 22.90 -6.14
C ALA A 3 1.41 22.58 -7.15
N ARG A 4 1.47 21.43 -7.78
CA ARG A 4 0.40 20.97 -8.68
C ARG A 4 -0.83 20.63 -7.85
N PRO A 5 -2.04 21.01 -8.31
CA PRO A 5 -3.28 20.69 -7.61
C PRO A 5 -3.52 19.17 -7.57
N LEU A 6 -4.23 18.69 -6.53
CA LEU A 6 -4.47 17.26 -6.32
C LEU A 6 -5.09 16.56 -7.53
N HIS A 7 -6.07 17.21 -8.20
CA HIS A 7 -6.77 16.62 -9.34
C HIS A 7 -5.89 16.36 -10.58
N GLU A 8 -4.68 16.94 -10.62
CA GLU A 8 -3.70 16.67 -11.67
C GLU A 8 -2.74 15.51 -11.33
N ILE A 9 -2.65 15.14 -10.04
CA ILE A 9 -1.63 14.20 -9.55
C ILE A 9 -2.20 12.90 -8.98
N VAL A 10 -3.49 12.86 -8.65
CA VAL A 10 -4.21 11.65 -8.21
C VAL A 10 -5.53 11.51 -8.97
N GLU A 11 -6.19 10.34 -8.85
CA GLU A 11 -7.53 10.15 -9.43
C GLU A 11 -8.57 11.04 -8.74
N ALA A 12 -9.65 11.41 -9.45
CA ALA A 12 -10.61 12.44 -9.03
C ALA A 12 -11.26 12.16 -7.65
N GLY A 13 -11.62 10.92 -7.36
CA GLY A 13 -12.16 10.53 -6.04
C GLY A 13 -11.13 10.71 -4.92
N TRP A 14 -9.87 10.39 -5.19
CA TRP A 14 -8.77 10.65 -4.27
C TRP A 14 -8.48 12.13 -4.09
N ALA A 15 -8.57 12.94 -5.17
CA ALA A 15 -8.39 14.38 -5.05
C ALA A 15 -9.38 14.99 -4.05
N LYS A 16 -10.65 14.55 -4.07
CA LYS A 16 -11.68 14.95 -3.11
C LYS A 16 -11.41 14.39 -1.71
N ALA A 17 -11.04 13.12 -1.60
CA ALA A 17 -10.78 12.46 -0.31
C ALA A 17 -9.58 13.06 0.44
N LEU A 18 -8.57 13.52 -0.30
CA LEU A 18 -7.33 14.12 0.23
C LEU A 18 -7.38 15.65 0.32
N GLU A 19 -8.47 16.30 -0.07
CA GLU A 19 -8.62 17.76 0.02
C GLU A 19 -8.30 18.31 1.42
N PRO A 20 -8.74 17.68 2.54
CA PRO A 20 -8.41 18.17 3.89
C PRO A 20 -6.92 18.22 4.21
N VAL A 21 -6.09 17.49 3.47
CA VAL A 21 -4.62 17.42 3.63
C VAL A 21 -3.87 17.89 2.38
N ALA A 22 -4.51 18.68 1.52
CA ALA A 22 -3.91 19.19 0.29
C ALA A 22 -2.61 19.97 0.56
N ASP A 23 -2.62 20.83 1.59
CA ASP A 23 -1.43 21.59 2.00
C ASP A 23 -0.31 20.67 2.49
N GLN A 24 -0.64 19.59 3.18
CA GLN A 24 0.34 18.59 3.60
C GLN A 24 0.94 17.83 2.40
N VAL A 25 0.14 17.50 1.40
CA VAL A 25 0.66 16.91 0.14
C VAL A 25 1.61 17.88 -0.56
N ALA A 26 1.27 19.17 -0.60
CA ALA A 26 2.13 20.21 -1.16
C ALA A 26 3.45 20.35 -0.36
N ALA A 27 3.37 20.36 0.97
CA ALA A 27 4.54 20.42 1.86
C ALA A 27 5.47 19.21 1.65
N MET A 28 4.93 18.01 1.44
CA MET A 28 5.73 16.83 1.11
C MET A 28 6.42 16.97 -0.26
N GLY A 29 5.78 17.60 -1.23
CA GLY A 29 6.42 17.95 -2.50
C GLY A 29 7.61 18.91 -2.32
N GLU A 30 7.48 19.91 -1.43
CA GLU A 30 8.58 20.82 -1.09
C GLU A 30 9.70 20.10 -0.35
N PHE A 31 9.36 19.24 0.62
CA PHE A 31 10.33 18.39 1.31
C PHE A 31 11.17 17.58 0.32
N LEU A 32 10.54 16.90 -0.67
CA LEU A 32 11.26 16.11 -1.66
C LEU A 32 12.17 16.99 -2.57
N ARG A 33 11.72 18.19 -2.93
CA ARG A 33 12.57 19.15 -3.67
C ARG A 33 13.76 19.61 -2.85
N ALA A 34 13.57 19.84 -1.55
CA ALA A 34 14.65 20.20 -0.64
C ALA A 34 15.68 19.06 -0.47
N GLU A 35 15.22 17.81 -0.42
CA GLU A 35 16.09 16.63 -0.42
C GLU A 35 16.99 16.61 -1.68
N ILE A 36 16.40 16.78 -2.86
CA ILE A 36 17.15 16.84 -4.13
C ILE A 36 18.15 18.01 -4.14
N ALA A 37 17.72 19.20 -3.71
CA ALA A 37 18.60 20.38 -3.65
C ALA A 37 19.78 20.20 -2.69
N ALA A 38 19.60 19.38 -1.66
CA ALA A 38 20.66 19.01 -0.70
C ALA A 38 21.51 17.81 -1.16
N GLY A 39 21.35 17.35 -2.41
CA GLY A 39 22.09 16.22 -2.98
C GLY A 39 21.65 14.86 -2.47
N ARG A 40 20.50 14.76 -1.81
CA ARG A 40 19.91 13.50 -1.37
C ARG A 40 18.80 13.08 -2.35
N THR A 41 18.81 11.82 -2.75
CA THR A 41 17.77 11.25 -3.60
C THR A 41 16.73 10.52 -2.76
N TYR A 42 15.60 10.18 -3.38
CA TYR A 42 14.53 9.40 -2.75
C TYR A 42 13.98 8.34 -3.71
N LEU A 43 13.30 7.36 -3.16
CA LEU A 43 12.55 6.31 -3.85
C LEU A 43 11.10 6.32 -3.37
N PRO A 44 10.14 5.92 -4.25
CA PRO A 44 10.27 5.61 -5.68
C PRO A 44 10.56 6.86 -6.52
N ALA A 45 10.69 6.71 -7.85
CA ALA A 45 10.73 7.83 -8.78
C ALA A 45 9.52 8.75 -8.61
N GLY A 46 9.68 10.06 -8.86
CA GLY A 46 8.67 11.08 -8.53
C GLY A 46 7.27 10.79 -9.07
N GLU A 47 7.18 10.24 -10.29
CA GLU A 47 5.92 9.83 -10.93
C GLU A 47 5.21 8.66 -10.22
N HIS A 48 5.93 7.88 -9.41
CA HIS A 48 5.40 6.72 -8.68
C HIS A 48 5.07 7.03 -7.22
N VAL A 49 5.41 8.19 -6.68
CA VAL A 49 5.18 8.52 -5.27
C VAL A 49 3.70 8.40 -4.89
N LEU A 50 2.80 8.89 -5.74
CA LEU A 50 1.35 8.85 -5.53
C LEU A 50 0.65 7.76 -6.36
N ARG A 51 1.39 6.74 -6.82
CA ARG A 51 0.84 5.70 -7.69
C ARG A 51 -0.34 4.95 -7.07
N ALA A 52 -0.33 4.70 -5.78
CA ALA A 52 -1.42 4.02 -5.09
C ALA A 52 -2.76 4.78 -5.24
N PHE A 53 -2.72 6.10 -5.44
CA PHE A 53 -3.88 6.96 -5.63
C PHE A 53 -4.27 7.20 -7.11
N LYS A 54 -3.79 6.37 -8.03
CA LYS A 54 -4.16 6.40 -9.45
C LYS A 54 -5.36 5.51 -9.77
N GLN A 55 -5.59 4.47 -8.99
CA GLN A 55 -6.77 3.63 -9.13
C GLN A 55 -8.00 4.34 -8.55
N PRO A 56 -9.21 4.10 -9.10
CA PRO A 56 -10.41 4.81 -8.66
C PRO A 56 -10.72 4.60 -7.16
N PHE A 57 -10.90 5.68 -6.43
CA PHE A 57 -11.21 5.68 -5.00
C PHE A 57 -12.41 4.81 -4.65
N HIS A 58 -13.49 4.91 -5.43
CA HIS A 58 -14.74 4.17 -5.21
C HIS A 58 -14.62 2.66 -5.50
N GLN A 59 -13.58 2.24 -6.22
CA GLN A 59 -13.36 0.82 -6.53
C GLN A 59 -12.50 0.09 -5.49
N VAL A 60 -11.94 0.79 -4.51
CA VAL A 60 -11.14 0.15 -3.46
C VAL A 60 -12.02 -0.78 -2.63
N ARG A 61 -11.69 -2.07 -2.62
CA ARG A 61 -12.40 -3.13 -1.88
C ARG A 61 -11.53 -3.78 -0.82
N VAL A 62 -10.23 -3.77 -1.01
CA VAL A 62 -9.27 -4.29 -0.03
C VAL A 62 -8.18 -3.25 0.21
N LEU A 63 -7.83 -3.01 1.46
CA LEU A 63 -6.69 -2.19 1.85
C LEU A 63 -5.60 -3.10 2.41
N ILE A 64 -4.39 -3.03 1.83
CA ILE A 64 -3.18 -3.64 2.38
C ILE A 64 -2.19 -2.53 2.71
N VAL A 65 -1.75 -2.45 3.97
CA VAL A 65 -0.87 -1.37 4.42
C VAL A 65 0.55 -1.89 4.62
N GLY A 66 1.49 -1.29 3.88
CA GLY A 66 2.94 -1.40 4.12
C GLY A 66 3.46 -0.26 5.00
N GLN A 67 4.72 -0.33 5.38
CA GLN A 67 5.36 0.69 6.23
C GLN A 67 5.97 1.81 5.40
N ASP A 68 6.96 1.50 4.57
CA ASP A 68 7.66 2.40 3.67
C ASP A 68 8.09 1.67 2.39
N PRO A 69 8.46 2.39 1.32
CA PRO A 69 8.94 1.76 0.09
C PRO A 69 10.24 0.98 0.33
N TYR A 70 10.49 -0.01 -0.51
CA TYR A 70 11.77 -0.70 -0.51
C TYR A 70 12.92 0.30 -0.70
N PRO A 71 13.95 0.27 0.17
CA PRO A 71 15.06 1.22 0.08
C PRO A 71 16.11 0.82 -0.98
N THR A 72 15.99 -0.37 -1.56
CA THR A 72 16.90 -0.82 -2.63
C THR A 72 16.57 -0.07 -3.93
N PRO A 73 17.53 0.61 -4.57
CA PRO A 73 17.30 1.24 -5.86
C PRO A 73 16.70 0.28 -6.89
N GLY A 74 15.70 0.75 -7.63
CA GLY A 74 14.98 -0.05 -8.63
C GLY A 74 13.86 -0.93 -8.10
N HIS A 75 13.68 -1.08 -6.78
CA HIS A 75 12.63 -1.93 -6.22
C HIS A 75 11.29 -1.19 -6.01
N ALA A 76 11.34 0.01 -5.46
CA ALA A 76 10.13 0.75 -5.13
C ALA A 76 9.39 1.25 -6.38
N VAL A 77 8.12 0.90 -6.51
CA VAL A 77 7.25 1.24 -7.65
C VAL A 77 6.00 2.03 -7.26
N GLY A 78 5.92 2.50 -6.01
CA GLY A 78 4.78 3.28 -5.49
C GLY A 78 3.55 2.46 -5.07
N LEU A 79 3.66 1.14 -5.07
CA LEU A 79 2.68 0.20 -4.50
C LEU A 79 3.38 -0.61 -3.40
N SER A 80 2.76 -0.72 -2.23
CA SER A 80 3.35 -1.47 -1.12
C SER A 80 3.59 -2.94 -1.50
N PHE A 81 4.74 -3.49 -1.08
CA PHE A 81 5.20 -4.85 -1.36
C PHE A 81 5.50 -5.19 -2.83
N SER A 82 5.04 -4.40 -3.80
CA SER A 82 5.25 -4.62 -5.23
C SER A 82 6.63 -4.16 -5.70
N VAL A 83 7.15 -4.84 -6.70
CA VAL A 83 8.34 -4.43 -7.47
C VAL A 83 8.05 -4.53 -8.97
N ALA A 84 8.91 -3.98 -9.81
CA ALA A 84 8.78 -4.13 -11.26
C ALA A 84 8.97 -5.60 -11.69
N PRO A 85 8.36 -6.03 -12.82
CA PRO A 85 8.36 -7.43 -13.26
C PRO A 85 9.74 -8.04 -13.50
N ASP A 86 10.74 -7.20 -13.78
CA ASP A 86 12.12 -7.60 -14.06
C ASP A 86 13.02 -7.67 -12.83
N VAL A 87 12.54 -7.23 -11.66
CA VAL A 87 13.32 -7.25 -10.42
C VAL A 87 13.63 -8.69 -9.98
N ARG A 88 14.92 -8.98 -9.83
CA ARG A 88 15.43 -10.25 -9.32
C ARG A 88 16.66 -10.03 -8.44
N PRO A 89 16.77 -10.72 -7.29
CA PRO A 89 15.71 -11.51 -6.64
C PRO A 89 14.58 -10.63 -6.13
N ILE A 90 13.37 -11.16 -6.02
CA ILE A 90 12.25 -10.43 -5.41
C ILE A 90 12.48 -10.28 -3.90
N PRO A 91 11.94 -9.22 -3.25
CA PRO A 91 12.11 -8.99 -1.83
C PRO A 91 11.62 -10.13 -0.97
N LYS A 92 12.33 -10.43 0.12
CA LYS A 92 12.03 -11.57 1.02
C LYS A 92 10.62 -11.53 1.61
N SER A 93 10.09 -10.35 1.93
CA SER A 93 8.70 -10.22 2.39
C SER A 93 7.71 -10.65 1.31
N LEU A 94 7.97 -10.30 0.04
CA LEU A 94 7.13 -10.71 -1.08
C LEU A 94 7.23 -12.21 -1.35
N VAL A 95 8.40 -12.83 -1.18
CA VAL A 95 8.55 -14.31 -1.21
C VAL A 95 7.62 -14.96 -0.19
N ASN A 96 7.57 -14.43 1.03
CA ASN A 96 6.68 -14.97 2.07
C ASN A 96 5.20 -14.71 1.77
N ILE A 97 4.86 -13.55 1.20
CA ILE A 97 3.50 -13.26 0.73
C ILE A 97 3.09 -14.29 -0.33
N TYR A 98 3.95 -14.58 -1.28
CA TYR A 98 3.67 -15.57 -2.34
C TYR A 98 3.55 -17.00 -1.81
N LYS A 99 4.35 -17.36 -0.81
CA LYS A 99 4.19 -18.66 -0.14
C LYS A 99 2.79 -18.76 0.48
N GLU A 100 2.38 -17.78 1.27
CA GLU A 100 1.05 -17.77 1.89
C GLU A 100 -0.07 -17.73 0.83
N TYR A 101 0.13 -16.96 -0.24
CA TYR A 101 -0.80 -16.88 -1.37
C TYR A 101 -1.02 -18.26 -2.04
N CYS A 102 0.05 -19.00 -2.29
CA CYS A 102 -0.06 -20.36 -2.85
C CYS A 102 -0.75 -21.32 -1.87
N ASP A 103 -0.38 -21.26 -0.59
CA ASP A 103 -0.94 -22.12 0.47
C ASP A 103 -2.43 -21.81 0.74
N ASP A 104 -2.83 -20.54 0.66
CA ASP A 104 -4.21 -20.08 0.92
C ASP A 104 -5.16 -20.36 -0.27
N LEU A 105 -4.71 -20.06 -1.49
CA LEU A 105 -5.57 -20.05 -2.67
C LEU A 105 -5.36 -21.25 -3.60
N GLY A 106 -4.29 -22.02 -3.44
CA GLY A 106 -3.93 -23.11 -4.34
C GLY A 106 -3.47 -22.63 -5.73
N HIS A 107 -3.14 -21.37 -5.89
CA HIS A 107 -2.61 -20.83 -7.14
C HIS A 107 -1.13 -21.19 -7.32
N PRO A 108 -0.63 -21.25 -8.57
CA PRO A 108 0.80 -21.44 -8.82
C PRO A 108 1.60 -20.23 -8.31
N LEU A 109 2.90 -20.47 -8.08
CA LEU A 109 3.81 -19.39 -7.70
C LEU A 109 3.88 -18.34 -8.82
N PRO A 110 3.65 -17.03 -8.50
CA PRO A 110 3.74 -15.97 -9.50
C PRO A 110 5.12 -15.87 -10.15
N SER A 111 5.16 -15.55 -11.44
CA SER A 111 6.39 -15.50 -12.24
C SER A 111 7.28 -14.28 -11.96
N ASN A 112 6.73 -13.24 -11.36
CA ASN A 112 7.41 -11.97 -11.06
C ASN A 112 6.86 -11.31 -9.81
N GLY A 113 7.42 -10.13 -9.43
CA GLY A 113 7.04 -9.42 -8.20
C GLY A 113 6.05 -8.27 -8.40
N ASP A 114 5.40 -8.17 -9.56
CA ASP A 114 4.46 -7.09 -9.86
C ASP A 114 3.06 -7.41 -9.32
N LEU A 115 2.58 -6.58 -8.40
CA LEU A 115 1.25 -6.66 -7.82
C LEU A 115 0.24 -5.70 -8.47
N THR A 116 0.58 -5.10 -9.61
CA THR A 116 -0.35 -4.23 -10.38
C THR A 116 -1.69 -4.91 -10.66
N PRO A 117 -1.75 -6.23 -11.02
CA PRO A 117 -3.03 -6.90 -11.22
C PRO A 117 -3.95 -6.86 -9.99
N TRP A 118 -3.40 -6.92 -8.77
CA TRP A 118 -4.22 -6.74 -7.56
C TRP A 118 -4.77 -5.31 -7.45
N ALA A 119 -3.94 -4.29 -7.73
CA ALA A 119 -4.40 -2.91 -7.72
C ALA A 119 -5.55 -2.68 -8.71
N GLU A 120 -5.48 -3.28 -9.90
CA GLU A 120 -6.55 -3.25 -10.92
C GLU A 120 -7.83 -3.97 -10.47
N GLN A 121 -7.74 -4.88 -9.51
CA GLN A 121 -8.87 -5.55 -8.86
C GLN A 121 -9.44 -4.75 -7.66
N GLY A 122 -8.98 -3.53 -7.42
CA GLY A 122 -9.44 -2.70 -6.31
C GLY A 122 -8.73 -2.99 -4.98
N VAL A 123 -7.52 -3.55 -5.02
CA VAL A 123 -6.65 -3.69 -3.84
C VAL A 123 -5.78 -2.45 -3.73
N LEU A 124 -6.00 -1.63 -2.72
CA LEU A 124 -5.12 -0.49 -2.41
C LEU A 124 -3.87 -0.98 -1.69
N LEU A 125 -2.74 -0.95 -2.38
CA LEU A 125 -1.41 -1.27 -1.86
C LEU A 125 -0.73 0.01 -1.38
N LEU A 126 -0.98 0.39 -0.14
CA LEU A 126 -0.58 1.69 0.43
C LEU A 126 0.56 1.54 1.45
N ASN A 127 1.64 2.31 1.30
CA ASN A 127 2.62 2.48 2.36
C ASN A 127 2.22 3.64 3.30
N ARG A 128 2.60 3.57 4.57
CA ARG A 128 2.41 4.66 5.54
C ARG A 128 3.27 5.88 5.20
N ALA A 129 4.55 5.67 4.88
CA ALA A 129 5.40 6.69 4.27
C ALA A 129 5.54 6.38 2.78
N LEU A 130 5.33 7.38 1.91
CA LEU A 130 5.30 7.16 0.46
C LEU A 130 6.67 7.29 -0.20
N THR A 131 7.69 7.72 0.54
CA THR A 131 9.06 7.84 0.05
C THR A 131 10.07 7.38 1.09
N VAL A 132 11.29 7.09 0.64
CA VAL A 132 12.41 6.64 1.47
C VAL A 132 13.73 7.09 0.84
N GLN A 133 14.78 7.31 1.63
CA GLN A 133 16.13 7.48 1.07
C GLN A 133 16.70 6.11 0.63
N PRO A 134 17.41 6.04 -0.50
CA PRO A 134 18.09 4.81 -0.91
C PRO A 134 18.96 4.24 0.21
N GLY A 135 18.81 2.92 0.46
CA GLY A 135 19.58 2.20 1.48
C GLY A 135 19.18 2.47 2.94
N LYS A 136 18.17 3.32 3.22
CA LYS A 136 17.83 3.73 4.59
C LYS A 136 16.33 3.57 4.87
N SER A 137 15.89 2.36 5.21
CA SER A 137 14.50 2.12 5.64
C SER A 137 14.07 3.11 6.73
N ASN A 138 12.80 3.51 6.69
CA ASN A 138 12.17 4.45 7.62
C ASN A 138 12.76 5.88 7.63
N SER A 139 13.63 6.24 6.70
CA SER A 139 14.31 7.55 6.68
C SER A 139 13.34 8.73 6.48
N HIS A 140 12.16 8.51 5.86
CA HIS A 140 11.12 9.52 5.70
C HIS A 140 9.92 9.31 6.61
N GLN A 141 10.01 8.39 7.57
CA GLN A 141 9.01 8.24 8.62
C GLN A 141 8.98 9.51 9.51
N GLY A 142 7.78 9.96 9.87
CA GLY A 142 7.59 11.18 10.66
C GLY A 142 7.90 12.48 9.92
N LYS A 143 8.01 12.45 8.58
CA LYS A 143 8.23 13.66 7.76
C LYS A 143 6.93 14.29 7.26
N GLY A 144 5.78 13.62 7.48
CA GLY A 144 4.45 14.14 7.14
C GLY A 144 3.62 13.27 6.19
N TRP A 145 4.18 12.20 5.61
CA TRP A 145 3.41 11.26 4.79
C TRP A 145 2.30 10.57 5.57
N GLU A 146 2.52 10.31 6.85
CA GLU A 146 1.58 9.62 7.73
C GLU A 146 0.25 10.37 7.84
N GLU A 147 0.26 11.70 7.83
CA GLU A 147 -0.95 12.52 7.84
C GLU A 147 -1.77 12.33 6.55
N VAL A 148 -1.09 12.31 5.40
CA VAL A 148 -1.71 12.09 4.09
C VAL A 148 -2.34 10.69 4.02
N THR A 149 -1.59 9.66 4.40
CA THR A 149 -2.05 8.27 4.32
C THR A 149 -3.10 7.94 5.39
N GLU A 150 -3.05 8.61 6.55
CA GLU A 150 -4.09 8.52 7.56
C GLU A 150 -5.42 9.10 7.06
N GLN A 151 -5.39 10.27 6.42
CA GLN A 151 -6.57 10.85 5.80
C GLN A 151 -7.15 9.93 4.71
N ALA A 152 -6.30 9.32 3.89
CA ALA A 152 -6.73 8.35 2.88
C ALA A 152 -7.47 7.15 3.51
N ILE A 153 -6.94 6.60 4.60
CA ILE A 153 -7.55 5.47 5.33
C ILE A 153 -8.88 5.90 5.97
N LYS A 154 -8.94 7.08 6.61
CA LYS A 154 -10.18 7.63 7.19
C LYS A 154 -11.25 7.85 6.13
N ALA A 155 -10.87 8.40 4.97
CA ALA A 155 -11.79 8.63 3.87
C ALA A 155 -12.37 7.31 3.32
N LEU A 156 -11.54 6.26 3.20
CA LEU A 156 -12.02 4.94 2.82
C LEU A 156 -12.97 4.34 3.86
N ALA A 157 -12.64 4.43 5.15
CA ALA A 157 -13.47 3.90 6.22
C ALA A 157 -14.81 4.63 6.36
N ALA A 158 -14.87 5.90 5.95
CA ALA A 158 -16.08 6.70 5.97
C ALA A 158 -17.06 6.43 4.81
N ARG A 159 -16.65 5.60 3.84
CA ARG A 159 -17.54 5.19 2.73
C ARG A 159 -18.55 4.16 3.21
N SER A 160 -19.66 4.03 2.48
CA SER A 160 -20.64 2.96 2.68
C SER A 160 -20.38 1.72 1.84
N GLU A 161 -19.40 1.76 0.93
CA GLU A 161 -19.06 0.63 0.06
C GLU A 161 -18.34 -0.48 0.84
N PRO A 162 -18.61 -1.74 0.49
CA PRO A 162 -17.92 -2.89 1.07
C PRO A 162 -16.41 -2.79 0.97
N MET A 163 -15.72 -3.01 2.08
CA MET A 163 -14.26 -3.00 2.16
C MET A 163 -13.76 -3.93 3.25
N VAL A 164 -12.53 -4.44 3.06
CA VAL A 164 -11.78 -5.23 4.03
C VAL A 164 -10.37 -4.66 4.17
N ALA A 165 -9.84 -4.59 5.38
CA ALA A 165 -8.45 -4.21 5.60
C ALA A 165 -7.61 -5.43 6.02
N ILE A 166 -6.45 -5.59 5.40
CA ILE A 166 -5.43 -6.58 5.75
C ILE A 166 -4.27 -5.85 6.43
N LEU A 167 -4.05 -6.14 7.71
CA LEU A 167 -3.11 -5.43 8.56
C LEU A 167 -1.98 -6.36 9.00
N TRP A 168 -0.85 -6.27 8.32
CA TRP A 168 0.32 -7.09 8.57
C TRP A 168 1.32 -6.40 9.50
N GLY A 169 1.49 -6.98 10.69
CA GLY A 169 2.43 -6.50 11.70
C GLY A 169 1.88 -5.38 12.59
N ARG A 170 2.66 -5.03 13.62
CA ARG A 170 2.24 -4.08 14.66
C ARG A 170 1.88 -2.70 14.08
N ASN A 171 2.72 -2.18 13.19
CA ASN A 171 2.53 -0.83 12.66
C ASN A 171 1.22 -0.70 11.85
N ALA A 172 0.88 -1.72 11.04
CA ALA A 172 -0.39 -1.75 10.33
C ALA A 172 -1.58 -1.93 11.29
N ARG A 173 -1.46 -2.82 12.29
CA ARG A 173 -2.51 -3.04 13.30
C ARG A 173 -2.83 -1.80 14.14
N ASN A 174 -1.85 -0.90 14.36
CA ASN A 174 -2.07 0.38 15.03
C ASN A 174 -3.04 1.31 14.28
N LEU A 175 -3.36 1.01 13.02
CA LEU A 175 -4.34 1.75 12.22
C LEU A 175 -5.78 1.27 12.45
N ARG A 176 -5.98 0.17 13.15
CA ARG A 176 -7.30 -0.41 13.42
C ARG A 176 -8.33 0.62 13.92
N PRO A 177 -7.98 1.57 14.85
CA PRO A 177 -8.92 2.58 15.31
C PRO A 177 -9.42 3.54 14.21
N LEU A 178 -8.66 3.74 13.13
CA LEU A 178 -9.04 4.61 12.01
C LEU A 178 -10.07 3.95 11.08
N LEU A 179 -10.19 2.63 11.14
CA LEU A 179 -11.00 1.83 10.23
C LEU A 179 -12.45 1.63 10.71
N GLY A 180 -12.77 2.04 11.96
CA GLY A 180 -14.13 1.92 12.49
C GLY A 180 -14.67 0.49 12.38
N ASP A 181 -15.80 0.33 11.69
CA ASP A 181 -16.50 -0.96 11.52
C ASP A 181 -15.98 -1.79 10.32
N VAL A 182 -14.96 -1.29 9.58
CA VAL A 182 -14.37 -2.05 8.48
C VAL A 182 -13.78 -3.37 9.00
N PRO A 183 -14.18 -4.53 8.45
CA PRO A 183 -13.60 -5.80 8.83
C PRO A 183 -12.09 -5.84 8.59
N CYS A 184 -11.33 -6.29 9.59
CA CYS A 184 -9.88 -6.35 9.55
C CYS A 184 -9.38 -7.78 9.70
N ILE A 185 -8.40 -8.14 8.88
CA ILE A 185 -7.64 -9.38 8.97
C ILE A 185 -6.25 -9.02 9.47
N GLU A 186 -5.95 -9.43 10.70
CA GLU A 186 -4.71 -9.09 11.37
C GLU A 186 -3.78 -10.30 11.47
N SER A 187 -2.50 -10.11 11.22
CA SER A 187 -1.47 -11.13 11.40
C SER A 187 -0.11 -10.51 11.69
N ALA A 188 0.92 -11.36 11.87
CA ALA A 188 2.30 -10.91 11.88
C ALA A 188 2.70 -10.34 10.51
N HIS A 189 3.79 -9.58 10.47
CA HIS A 189 4.33 -9.03 9.22
C HIS A 189 4.98 -10.15 8.38
N PRO A 190 4.90 -10.12 7.03
CA PRO A 190 5.48 -11.14 6.16
C PRO A 190 7.02 -11.12 6.09
N SER A 191 7.71 -10.23 6.82
CA SER A 191 9.18 -10.23 6.84
C SER A 191 9.73 -11.55 7.39
N PRO A 192 10.95 -11.97 6.97
CA PRO A 192 11.60 -13.18 7.50
C PRO A 192 11.71 -13.22 9.02
N LEU A 193 11.81 -12.04 9.66
CA LEU A 193 11.94 -11.93 11.11
C LEU A 193 10.64 -12.26 11.88
N SER A 194 9.49 -12.23 11.23
CA SER A 194 8.19 -12.34 11.90
C SER A 194 7.18 -13.25 11.23
N ALA A 195 7.40 -13.68 9.99
CA ALA A 195 6.42 -14.46 9.24
C ALA A 195 6.01 -15.77 9.94
N HIS A 196 6.92 -16.42 10.64
CA HIS A 196 6.64 -17.64 11.41
C HIS A 196 5.83 -17.39 12.70
N ASN A 197 5.62 -16.13 13.09
CA ASN A 197 4.87 -15.75 14.28
C ASN A 197 3.37 -15.48 13.98
N GLY A 198 2.81 -16.17 12.97
CA GLY A 198 1.39 -16.12 12.64
C GLY A 198 1.03 -15.34 11.38
N PHE A 199 2.00 -15.06 10.47
CA PHE A 199 1.68 -14.66 9.11
C PHE A 199 1.33 -15.90 8.26
N PHE A 200 2.18 -16.93 8.27
CA PHE A 200 1.89 -18.18 7.59
C PHE A 200 0.68 -18.87 8.23
N GLY A 201 -0.26 -19.30 7.40
CA GLY A 201 -1.52 -19.90 7.81
C GLY A 201 -2.59 -18.87 8.22
N SER A 202 -2.33 -17.57 8.09
CA SER A 202 -3.34 -16.52 8.37
C SER A 202 -4.43 -16.43 7.32
N ARG A 203 -4.21 -16.98 6.12
CA ARG A 203 -5.15 -17.07 5.00
C ARG A 203 -5.82 -15.72 4.65
N PRO A 204 -5.04 -14.65 4.43
CA PRO A 204 -5.59 -13.31 4.30
C PRO A 204 -6.42 -13.14 3.03
N PHE A 205 -6.08 -13.81 1.95
CA PHE A 205 -6.70 -13.64 0.63
C PHE A 205 -8.09 -14.27 0.56
N SER A 206 -8.20 -15.55 0.95
CA SER A 206 -9.49 -16.26 0.98
C SER A 206 -10.44 -15.65 2.02
N ARG A 207 -9.93 -15.24 3.19
CA ARG A 207 -10.71 -14.55 4.22
C ARG A 207 -11.18 -13.17 3.78
N ALA A 208 -10.37 -12.41 3.04
CA ALA A 208 -10.79 -11.13 2.48
C ALA A 208 -11.97 -11.30 1.52
N ASN A 209 -11.92 -12.29 0.63
CA ASN A 209 -13.01 -12.60 -0.26
C ASN A 209 -14.29 -13.01 0.50
N GLN A 210 -14.15 -13.87 1.49
CA GLN A 210 -15.27 -14.27 2.34
C GLN A 210 -15.94 -13.06 3.03
N LEU A 211 -15.15 -12.13 3.56
CA LEU A 211 -15.66 -10.91 4.20
C LEU A 211 -16.30 -9.93 3.21
N LEU A 212 -15.78 -9.85 1.97
CA LEU A 212 -16.42 -9.06 0.91
C LEU A 212 -17.78 -9.66 0.51
N GLU A 213 -17.85 -10.97 0.33
CA GLU A 213 -19.10 -11.68 -0.01
C GLU A 213 -20.16 -11.51 1.10
N GLN A 214 -19.77 -11.56 2.37
CA GLN A 214 -20.65 -11.28 3.50
C GLN A 214 -21.24 -9.86 3.49
N GLN A 215 -20.52 -8.91 2.89
CA GLN A 215 -20.96 -7.53 2.67
C GLN A 215 -21.74 -7.36 1.35
N GLY A 216 -21.98 -8.44 0.59
CA GLY A 216 -22.67 -8.40 -0.70
C GLY A 216 -21.81 -7.92 -1.87
N ALA A 217 -20.49 -7.89 -1.72
CA ALA A 217 -19.56 -7.50 -2.77
C ALA A 217 -18.96 -8.71 -3.50
N ALA A 218 -18.57 -8.52 -4.76
CA ALA A 218 -17.85 -9.53 -5.50
C ALA A 218 -16.44 -9.79 -4.90
N PRO A 219 -15.95 -11.03 -4.91
CA PRO A 219 -14.59 -11.35 -4.48
C PRO A 219 -13.53 -10.70 -5.37
N VAL A 220 -12.34 -10.51 -4.84
CA VAL A 220 -11.15 -10.12 -5.61
C VAL A 220 -10.64 -11.35 -6.37
N ASP A 221 -10.33 -11.18 -7.65
CA ASP A 221 -9.50 -12.16 -8.36
C ASP A 221 -8.02 -11.91 -8.01
N TRP A 222 -7.50 -12.74 -7.10
CA TRP A 222 -6.13 -12.64 -6.63
C TRP A 222 -5.09 -13.22 -7.60
N LYS A 223 -5.51 -13.80 -8.72
CA LYS A 223 -4.60 -14.47 -9.65
C LYS A 223 -3.54 -13.52 -10.18
N LEU A 224 -2.29 -13.96 -10.11
CA LEU A 224 -1.11 -13.29 -10.67
C LEU A 224 -0.53 -14.13 -11.82
N PRO A 225 0.18 -13.48 -12.78
CA PRO A 225 0.81 -14.15 -13.91
C PRO A 225 1.98 -15.05 -13.53
#